data_34c241e8d447212a1af9c778331e37f7
#
_entry.id   34c241e8d447212a1af9c778331e37f7
#
_cell.length_a   1.000
_cell.length_b   1.000
_cell.length_c   1.000
_cell.angle_alpha   90.00
_cell.angle_beta   90.00
_cell.angle_gamma   90.00
#
_symmetry.space_group_name_H-M   'P 1'
#
loop_
_entity.id
_entity.type
_entity.pdbx_description
1 polymer ?
#
loop_
_entity_poly.entity_id
_entity_poly.type
_entity_poly.pdbx_seq_one_letter_code
_entity_poly.pdbx_strand_id
1 'polypeptide(L)'
;KKTAGLNERVVTEEGYQEVKKYLKLLLPELTKDNRKVIFFVPPMTKYLYAAYSSKLKSDFEEQIVLFLEKFENVEFLDLGCDSHFTDDDFGDFEHLNHNGGIKLTSILSEKLINSQRKENDA
;
A
#
# COMPACT_ATOMS: atom_id res chain seq x y z
N LYS A 1 -0.40 -5.38 -28.89
CA LYS A 1 -0.44 -4.56 -27.67
C LYS A 1 -0.63 -5.44 -26.46
N LYS A 2 0.44 -5.71 -25.74
CA LYS A 2 0.38 -6.67 -24.63
C LYS A 2 0.50 -6.00 -23.27
N THR A 3 -0.56 -5.35 -22.86
CA THR A 3 -0.82 -5.11 -21.44
C THR A 3 -1.60 -6.27 -20.83
N ALA A 4 -1.98 -7.24 -21.64
CA ALA A 4 -2.82 -8.38 -21.26
C ALA A 4 -2.28 -9.17 -20.07
N GLY A 5 -0.97 -9.33 -19.95
CA GLY A 5 -0.38 -10.11 -18.87
C GLY A 5 -0.63 -9.54 -17.47
N LEU A 6 -0.77 -8.22 -17.35
CA LEU A 6 -1.09 -7.59 -16.05
C LEU A 6 -2.57 -7.73 -15.70
N ASN A 7 -3.45 -7.62 -16.69
CA ASN A 7 -4.88 -7.77 -16.49
C ASN A 7 -5.29 -9.20 -16.13
N GLU A 8 -4.48 -10.17 -16.54
CA GLU A 8 -4.72 -11.58 -16.26
C GLU A 8 -4.19 -12.02 -14.88
N ARG A 9 -3.39 -11.18 -14.24
CA ARG A 9 -2.88 -11.48 -12.91
C ARG A 9 -4.03 -11.48 -11.91
N VAL A 10 -4.16 -12.58 -11.21
CA VAL A 10 -5.15 -12.73 -10.14
C VAL A 10 -4.45 -13.32 -8.93
N VAL A 11 -4.93 -12.94 -7.76
CA VAL A 11 -4.54 -13.61 -6.53
C VAL A 11 -5.66 -14.59 -6.21
N THR A 12 -5.31 -15.84 -5.94
CA THR A 12 -6.30 -16.86 -5.60
C THR A 12 -6.84 -16.63 -4.20
N GLU A 13 -8.02 -17.16 -3.93
CA GLU A 13 -8.59 -17.14 -2.57
C GLU A 13 -7.61 -17.76 -1.57
N GLU A 14 -6.99 -18.86 -1.94
CA GLU A 14 -5.96 -19.51 -1.11
C GLU A 14 -4.78 -18.60 -0.83
N GLY A 15 -4.34 -17.84 -1.83
CA GLY A 15 -3.26 -16.86 -1.68
C GLY A 15 -3.62 -15.76 -0.69
N TYR A 16 -4.83 -15.25 -0.75
CA TYR A 16 -5.30 -14.25 0.22
C TYR A 16 -5.37 -14.83 1.64
N GLN A 17 -5.86 -16.06 1.78
CA GLN A 17 -5.94 -16.71 3.09
C GLN A 17 -4.55 -16.94 3.69
N GLU A 18 -3.58 -17.32 2.87
CA GLU A 18 -2.18 -17.48 3.27
C GLU A 18 -1.60 -16.17 3.80
N VAL A 19 -1.77 -15.07 3.07
CA VAL A 19 -1.31 -13.74 3.49
C VAL A 19 -1.95 -13.34 4.81
N LYS A 20 -3.25 -13.51 4.94
CA LYS A 20 -3.96 -13.18 6.19
C LYS A 20 -3.48 -14.01 7.38
N LYS A 21 -3.18 -15.28 7.14
CA LYS A 21 -2.64 -16.16 8.17
C LYS A 21 -1.34 -15.61 8.75
N TYR A 22 -0.42 -15.20 7.88
CA TYR A 22 0.85 -14.64 8.33
C TYR A 22 0.69 -13.25 8.95
N LEU A 23 -0.21 -12.42 8.42
CA LEU A 23 -0.49 -11.12 9.02
C LEU A 23 -1.05 -11.25 10.44
N LYS A 24 -1.91 -12.23 10.70
CA LYS A 24 -2.44 -12.50 12.03
C LYS A 24 -1.36 -12.85 13.04
N LEU A 25 -0.29 -13.48 12.59
CA LEU A 25 0.85 -13.82 13.44
C LEU A 25 1.79 -12.63 13.60
N LEU A 26 2.01 -11.87 12.54
CA LEU A 26 3.03 -10.83 12.50
C LEU A 26 2.55 -9.51 13.13
N LEU A 27 1.31 -9.09 12.85
CA LEU A 27 0.82 -7.78 13.28
C LEU A 27 0.83 -7.55 14.78
N PRO A 28 0.46 -8.53 15.63
CA PRO A 28 0.56 -8.34 17.06
C PRO A 28 1.99 -8.05 17.53
N GLU A 29 2.99 -8.68 16.90
CA GLU A 29 4.39 -8.43 17.23
C GLU A 29 4.86 -7.05 16.74
N LEU A 30 4.44 -6.65 15.53
CA LEU A 30 4.82 -5.36 14.97
C LEU A 30 4.18 -4.18 15.71
N THR A 31 2.99 -4.36 16.25
CA THR A 31 2.24 -3.31 16.96
C THR A 31 2.45 -3.34 18.47
N LYS A 32 3.31 -4.21 18.93
CA LYS A 32 3.68 -4.33 20.34
C LYS A 32 4.20 -2.98 20.86
N ASP A 33 3.95 -2.70 22.15
CA ASP A 33 4.34 -1.47 22.80
C ASP A 33 3.75 -0.21 22.11
N ASN A 34 2.54 -0.34 21.58
CA ASN A 34 1.82 0.76 20.94
C ASN A 34 2.48 1.27 19.66
N ARG A 35 3.28 0.44 19.00
CA ARG A 35 3.89 0.83 17.72
C ARG A 35 2.86 0.95 16.63
N LYS A 36 3.04 1.93 15.77
CA LYS A 36 2.20 2.13 14.59
C LYS A 36 2.81 1.43 13.38
N VAL A 37 1.97 0.80 12.60
CA VAL A 37 2.37 0.14 11.35
C VAL A 37 1.58 0.76 10.20
N ILE A 38 2.28 1.18 9.17
CA ILE A 38 1.66 1.68 7.95
C ILE A 38 1.94 0.67 6.83
N PHE A 39 0.86 0.11 6.29
CA PHE A 39 0.92 -0.62 5.03
C PHE A 39 0.60 0.36 3.91
N PHE A 40 1.35 0.30 2.84
CA PHE A 40 1.04 1.18 1.73
C PHE A 40 1.25 0.48 0.38
N VAL A 41 0.45 0.90 -0.58
CA VAL A 41 0.69 0.57 -1.98
C VAL A 41 1.63 1.64 -2.52
N PRO A 42 2.79 1.26 -3.05
CA PRO A 42 3.73 2.24 -3.61
C PRO A 42 3.13 2.99 -4.78
N PRO A 43 3.58 4.24 -5.01
CA PRO A 43 3.19 4.95 -6.22
C PRO A 43 3.62 4.18 -7.47
N MET A 44 2.80 4.24 -8.50
CA MET A 44 3.10 3.66 -9.80
C MET A 44 2.66 4.63 -10.89
N THR A 45 3.15 4.45 -12.10
CA THR A 45 2.69 5.28 -13.20
C THR A 45 1.21 5.02 -13.48
N LYS A 46 0.53 6.03 -14.02
CA LYS A 46 -0.88 5.88 -14.41
C LYS A 46 -1.07 4.76 -15.43
N TYR A 47 -0.06 4.47 -16.23
CA TYR A 47 -0.09 3.38 -17.21
C TYR A 47 -0.14 2.02 -16.53
N LEU A 48 0.70 1.82 -15.53
CA LEU A 48 0.71 0.58 -14.76
C LEU A 48 -0.59 0.44 -13.96
N TYR A 49 -0.99 1.50 -13.29
CA TYR A 49 -2.23 1.48 -12.50
C TYR A 49 -3.44 1.12 -13.36
N ALA A 50 -3.54 1.70 -14.55
CA ALA A 50 -4.63 1.43 -15.49
C ALA A 50 -4.58 0.00 -16.06
N ALA A 51 -3.42 -0.65 -16.03
CA ALA A 51 -3.26 -2.02 -16.51
C ALA A 51 -3.84 -3.06 -15.54
N TYR A 52 -3.97 -2.73 -14.26
CA TYR A 52 -4.60 -3.62 -13.29
C TYR A 52 -6.11 -3.61 -13.47
N SER A 53 -6.72 -4.79 -13.44
CA SER A 53 -8.17 -4.91 -13.60
C SER A 53 -8.94 -4.34 -12.40
N SER A 54 -10.16 -3.90 -12.64
CA SER A 54 -11.07 -3.48 -11.58
C SER A 54 -11.34 -4.60 -10.59
N LYS A 55 -11.41 -5.84 -11.09
CA LYS A 55 -11.59 -7.00 -10.25
C LYS A 55 -10.43 -7.20 -9.27
N LEU A 56 -9.19 -7.09 -9.77
CA LEU A 56 -8.01 -7.24 -8.91
C LEU A 56 -8.01 -6.17 -7.81
N LYS A 57 -8.30 -4.92 -8.16
CA LYS A 57 -8.35 -3.82 -7.19
C LYS A 57 -9.44 -4.05 -6.16
N SER A 58 -10.62 -4.47 -6.59
CA SER A 58 -11.76 -4.76 -5.71
C SER A 58 -11.49 -5.94 -4.79
N ASP A 59 -10.92 -7.01 -5.31
CA ASP A 59 -10.56 -8.19 -4.50
C ASP A 59 -9.53 -7.82 -3.44
N PHE A 60 -8.53 -7.01 -3.80
CA PHE A 60 -7.52 -6.55 -2.86
C PHE A 60 -8.16 -5.72 -1.73
N GLU A 61 -9.05 -4.81 -2.08
CA GLU A 61 -9.79 -4.00 -1.09
C GLU A 61 -10.55 -4.89 -0.12
N GLU A 62 -11.34 -5.82 -0.62
CA GLU A 62 -12.16 -6.71 0.20
C GLU A 62 -11.33 -7.66 1.05
N GLN A 63 -10.27 -8.21 0.49
CA GLN A 63 -9.51 -9.26 1.15
C GLN A 63 -8.42 -8.73 2.08
N ILE A 64 -7.75 -7.64 1.70
CA ILE A 64 -6.58 -7.16 2.43
C ILE A 64 -6.89 -5.86 3.18
N VAL A 65 -7.40 -4.83 2.51
CA VAL A 65 -7.58 -3.52 3.15
C VAL A 65 -8.57 -3.61 4.31
N LEU A 66 -9.74 -4.19 4.08
CA LEU A 66 -10.73 -4.37 5.14
C LEU A 66 -10.23 -5.27 6.27
N PHE A 67 -9.40 -6.26 5.93
CA PHE A 67 -8.77 -7.11 6.93
C PHE A 67 -7.82 -6.32 7.83
N LEU A 68 -6.97 -5.47 7.24
CA LEU A 68 -6.02 -4.64 8.00
C LEU A 68 -6.72 -3.65 8.91
N GLU A 69 -7.86 -3.13 8.52
CA GLU A 69 -8.65 -2.17 9.31
C GLU A 69 -9.14 -2.74 10.65
N LYS A 70 -9.14 -4.05 10.81
CA LYS A 70 -9.55 -4.71 12.05
C LYS A 70 -8.50 -4.64 13.15
N PHE A 71 -7.28 -4.26 12.82
CA PHE A 71 -6.16 -4.22 13.76
C PHE A 71 -5.93 -2.80 14.25
N GLU A 72 -5.81 -2.65 15.58
CA GLU A 72 -5.40 -1.39 16.17
C GLU A 72 -3.96 -1.07 15.79
N ASN A 73 -3.65 0.21 15.66
CA ASN A 73 -2.31 0.70 15.32
C ASN A 73 -1.81 0.27 13.92
N VAL A 74 -2.71 -0.21 13.08
CA VAL A 74 -2.42 -0.52 11.69
C VAL A 74 -3.20 0.44 10.80
N GLU A 75 -2.49 1.08 9.89
CA GLU A 75 -3.08 1.99 8.92
C GLU A 75 -2.73 1.53 7.50
N PHE A 76 -3.66 1.67 6.58
CA PHE A 76 -3.42 1.38 5.17
C PHE A 76 -3.45 2.68 4.38
N LEU A 77 -2.47 2.84 3.49
CA LEU A 77 -2.32 4.03 2.66
C LEU A 77 -2.12 3.62 1.20
N ASP A 78 -3.05 4.02 0.34
CA ASP A 78 -2.94 3.74 -1.09
C ASP A 78 -2.32 4.93 -1.80
N LEU A 79 -1.08 4.78 -2.25
CA LEU A 79 -0.36 5.78 -3.03
C LEU A 79 -0.27 5.39 -4.51
N GLY A 80 -0.94 4.31 -4.91
CA GLY A 80 -0.83 3.76 -6.26
C GLY A 80 -1.13 4.75 -7.37
N CYS A 81 -2.09 5.63 -7.16
CA CYS A 81 -2.49 6.65 -8.13
C CYS A 81 -2.57 8.04 -7.48
N ASP A 82 -1.65 8.33 -6.59
CA ASP A 82 -1.62 9.59 -5.86
C ASP A 82 -1.15 10.73 -6.76
N SER A 83 -1.84 11.86 -6.71
CA SER A 83 -1.60 13.01 -7.57
C SER A 83 -0.28 13.76 -7.30
N HIS A 84 0.37 13.48 -6.19
CA HIS A 84 1.68 14.07 -5.87
C HIS A 84 2.79 13.53 -6.78
N PHE A 85 2.54 12.39 -7.44
CA PHE A 85 3.52 11.75 -8.30
C PHE A 85 3.16 11.97 -9.77
N THR A 86 4.17 12.31 -10.55
CA THR A 86 4.07 12.50 -11.99
C THR A 86 5.04 11.56 -12.69
N ASP A 87 4.98 11.50 -14.02
CA ASP A 87 5.90 10.66 -14.80
C ASP A 87 7.37 11.00 -14.54
N ASP A 88 7.67 12.24 -14.18
CA ASP A 88 9.04 12.69 -13.87
C ASP A 88 9.61 12.08 -12.58
N ASP A 89 8.77 11.45 -11.78
CA ASP A 89 9.17 10.82 -10.53
C ASP A 89 9.55 9.34 -10.70
N PHE A 90 9.47 8.82 -11.92
CA PHE A 90 9.68 7.40 -12.19
C PHE A 90 10.86 7.18 -13.12
N GLY A 91 11.62 6.10 -12.86
CA GLY A 91 12.68 5.64 -13.74
C GLY A 91 12.15 4.70 -14.83
N ASP A 92 11.06 4.01 -14.54
CA ASP A 92 10.36 3.12 -15.47
C ASP A 92 8.85 3.10 -15.11
N PHE A 93 8.10 2.12 -15.60
CA PHE A 93 6.65 2.05 -15.35
C PHE A 93 6.25 1.91 -13.89
N GLU A 94 7.13 1.33 -13.08
CA GLU A 94 6.75 0.93 -11.72
C GLU A 94 7.72 1.38 -10.64
N HIS A 95 8.92 1.83 -11.00
CA HIS A 95 9.93 2.18 -10.02
C HIS A 95 10.17 3.68 -9.95
N LEU A 96 10.09 4.22 -8.75
CA LEU A 96 10.43 5.61 -8.49
C LEU A 96 11.91 5.86 -8.77
N ASN A 97 12.21 7.04 -9.33
CA ASN A 97 13.58 7.52 -9.41
C ASN A 97 13.96 8.20 -8.08
N HIS A 98 15.13 8.83 -8.04
CA HIS A 98 15.62 9.51 -6.84
C HIS A 98 14.62 10.55 -6.31
N ASN A 99 14.08 11.39 -7.18
CA ASN A 99 13.13 12.44 -6.81
C ASN A 99 11.81 11.85 -6.28
N GLY A 100 11.31 10.81 -6.93
CA GLY A 100 10.12 10.10 -6.48
C GLY A 100 10.32 9.46 -5.12
N GLY A 101 11.50 8.90 -4.89
CA GLY A 101 11.86 8.33 -3.58
C GLY A 101 11.87 9.37 -2.47
N ILE A 102 12.38 10.56 -2.75
CA ILE A 102 12.36 11.68 -1.79
C ILE A 102 10.90 12.06 -1.45
N LYS A 103 10.04 12.19 -2.45
CA LYS A 103 8.61 12.47 -2.24
C LYS A 103 7.94 11.41 -1.38
N LEU A 104 8.16 10.14 -1.70
CA LEU A 104 7.58 9.04 -0.93
C LEU A 104 8.03 9.07 0.52
N THR A 105 9.31 9.24 0.75
CA THR A 105 9.87 9.32 2.10
C THR A 105 9.25 10.48 2.88
N SER A 106 9.07 11.63 2.26
CA SER A 106 8.45 12.80 2.88
C SER A 106 7.00 12.52 3.27
N ILE A 107 6.22 11.90 2.39
CA ILE A 107 4.82 11.57 2.65
C ILE A 107 4.72 10.60 3.83
N LEU A 108 5.52 9.53 3.83
CA LEU A 108 5.50 8.55 4.90
C LEU A 108 5.97 9.13 6.22
N SER A 109 6.98 10.00 6.20
CA SER A 109 7.48 10.67 7.40
C SER A 109 6.43 11.57 8.03
N GLU A 110 5.74 12.37 7.23
CA GLU A 110 4.64 13.22 7.71
C GLU A 110 3.52 12.39 8.31
N LYS A 111 3.18 11.28 7.68
CA LYS A 111 2.14 10.39 8.16
C LYS A 111 2.48 9.83 9.54
N LEU A 112 3.71 9.39 9.73
CA LEU A 112 4.20 8.88 11.01
C LEU A 112 4.24 9.95 12.08
N ILE A 113 4.74 11.14 11.74
CA ILE A 113 4.80 12.28 12.68
C ILE A 113 3.40 12.70 13.12
N ASN A 114 2.46 12.81 12.20
CA ASN A 114 1.08 13.20 12.50
C ASN A 114 0.38 12.15 13.37
N SER A 115 0.63 10.88 13.14
CA SER A 115 0.12 9.78 13.94
C SER A 115 0.62 9.89 15.38
N GLN A 116 1.91 10.16 15.55
CA GLN A 116 2.55 10.33 16.86
C GLN A 116 2.00 11.55 17.60
N ARG A 117 1.79 12.68 16.90
CA ARG A 117 1.22 13.90 17.49
C ARG A 117 -0.19 13.68 18.03
N LYS A 118 -1.05 12.99 17.28
CA LYS A 118 -2.39 12.66 17.71
C LYS A 118 -2.40 11.84 19.00
N GLU A 119 -1.46 10.95 19.14
CA GLU A 119 -1.31 10.11 20.32
C GLU A 119 -0.88 10.93 21.53
N ASN A 120 0.05 11.88 21.34
CA ASN A 120 0.55 12.73 22.41
C ASN A 120 -0.46 13.79 22.86
N ASP A 121 -1.38 14.20 21.98
CA ASP A 121 -2.42 15.19 22.26
C ASP A 121 -3.68 14.57 22.87
N ALA A 122 -3.76 13.28 22.94
CA ALA A 122 -4.90 12.56 23.54
C ALA A 122 -4.76 12.41 25.10
#